data_90a5c1a7b359c9f260326a1dc83edc98
#
_entry.id   90a5c1a7b359c9f260326a1dc83edc98
#
_cell.length_a   1.000
_cell.length_b   1.000
_cell.length_c   1.000
_cell.angle_alpha   90.00
_cell.angle_beta   90.00
_cell.angle_gamma   90.00
#
_symmetry.space_group_name_H-M   'P 1'
#
loop_
_entity.id
_entity.type
_entity.pdbx_description
1 polymer ?
#
loop_
_entity_poly.entity_id
_entity_poly.type
_entity_poly.pdbx_seq_one_letter_code
_entity_poly.pdbx_strand_id
1 'polypeptide(L)'
;MIYNRKLGCLEQAMEILNSHAKTWNIVTISRIKGYICEETLAQALDVIQCLHPRLNSQIIRSKNSFSFQNQGTAKITLRVVRQSNNEQWQEVVYEEMNKGIDSSQGLLRVVLVHLVGDEHISYLITTIHHAIADGLSSIRLHSEILTFCQKIVSGEPIHPLTSLTPLPPIEELMPEWTKGFTGKINSIIFLLQLGFQKVWNQPKTLGFHKYVSVAKRNCNIIHRQLNQDLTQKFVNHCRQENTTIHSALCAVLMFTVVRKRIKGNRKNVRVNCLSYFDLRRYLEPAISDNHMAVLASSIMGFHTIRRNMSIWELAREVKQKLEFSKKSGDLFKMILIAKHLIDFCFIFPKQVAATVSVSNVGKVNVPAIYGEFELEEISFAGSHALYAGVFVIHASTFKGKMLLNFVFSQPSIDQNDMEIIVNNIMSYIFDICNLNRDCLLTFD
;
A
#
# COMPACT_ATOMS: atom_id res chain seq x y z
N MET A 1 -2.01 7.04 30.21
CA MET A 1 -3.38 7.47 29.81
C MET A 1 -4.09 6.30 29.15
N ILE A 2 -5.38 6.13 29.40
CA ILE A 2 -6.18 5.06 28.77
C ILE A 2 -6.83 5.65 27.50
N TYR A 3 -6.48 5.10 26.34
CA TYR A 3 -6.97 5.59 25.04
C TYR A 3 -7.91 4.58 24.37
N ASN A 4 -8.82 4.03 25.19
CA ASN A 4 -9.79 3.06 24.68
C ASN A 4 -10.87 3.78 23.88
N ARG A 5 -11.18 3.26 22.68
CA ARG A 5 -12.32 3.69 21.87
C ARG A 5 -12.77 2.61 20.90
N LYS A 6 -14.01 2.72 20.43
CA LYS A 6 -14.48 1.88 19.33
C LYS A 6 -13.70 2.18 18.04
N LEU A 7 -13.52 1.17 17.22
CA LEU A 7 -12.96 1.32 15.89
C LEU A 7 -13.94 2.10 14.99
N GLY A 8 -13.41 3.03 14.18
CA GLY A 8 -14.14 3.64 13.08
C GLY A 8 -14.45 2.66 11.95
N CYS A 9 -15.31 3.06 11.00
CA CYS A 9 -15.75 2.18 9.92
C CYS A 9 -14.57 1.64 9.08
N LEU A 10 -13.59 2.49 8.74
CA LEU A 10 -12.42 2.07 7.98
C LEU A 10 -11.52 1.13 8.80
N GLU A 11 -11.30 1.44 10.08
CA GLU A 11 -10.51 0.58 10.98
C GLU A 11 -11.17 -0.79 11.18
N GLN A 12 -12.51 -0.84 11.34
CA GLN A 12 -13.26 -2.10 11.38
C GLN A 12 -13.14 -2.90 10.10
N ALA A 13 -13.17 -2.22 8.94
CA ALA A 13 -12.98 -2.85 7.65
C ALA A 13 -11.60 -3.54 7.57
N MET A 14 -10.54 -2.90 8.05
CA MET A 14 -9.18 -3.47 8.09
C MET A 14 -9.10 -4.68 9.05
N GLU A 15 -9.74 -4.60 10.22
CA GLU A 15 -9.79 -5.73 11.16
C GLU A 15 -10.56 -6.93 10.57
N ILE A 16 -11.67 -6.70 9.87
CA ILE A 16 -12.42 -7.75 9.19
C ILE A 16 -11.53 -8.43 8.13
N LEU A 17 -10.77 -7.67 7.36
CA LEU A 17 -9.86 -8.20 6.34
C LEU A 17 -8.72 -9.02 6.96
N ASN A 18 -8.13 -8.54 8.05
CA ASN A 18 -7.10 -9.27 8.77
C ASN A 18 -7.63 -10.58 9.35
N SER A 19 -8.75 -10.53 10.08
CA SER A 19 -9.28 -11.69 10.81
C SER A 19 -9.87 -12.77 9.90
N HIS A 20 -10.52 -12.39 8.76
CA HIS A 20 -11.18 -13.35 7.88
C HIS A 20 -10.34 -13.78 6.68
N ALA A 21 -9.41 -12.95 6.24
CA ALA A 21 -8.62 -13.21 5.06
C ALA A 21 -7.11 -13.22 5.33
N LYS A 22 -6.66 -12.98 6.56
CA LYS A 22 -5.25 -12.86 6.98
C LYS A 22 -4.45 -11.90 6.07
N THR A 23 -5.08 -10.85 5.61
CA THR A 23 -4.54 -9.93 4.61
C THR A 23 -4.75 -8.49 5.00
N TRP A 24 -4.28 -7.60 4.16
CA TRP A 24 -4.37 -6.16 4.35
C TRP A 24 -3.53 -5.66 5.51
N ASN A 25 -2.44 -6.38 5.82
CA ASN A 25 -1.37 -5.88 6.66
C ASN A 25 -0.32 -5.19 5.79
N ILE A 26 0.36 -4.19 6.33
CA ILE A 26 1.39 -3.48 5.59
C ILE A 26 2.74 -4.05 6.00
N VAL A 27 3.48 -4.54 5.04
CA VAL A 27 4.87 -4.98 5.20
C VAL A 27 5.78 -3.89 4.64
N THR A 28 6.63 -3.32 5.50
CA THR A 28 7.62 -2.33 5.11
C THR A 28 9.00 -2.95 5.19
N ILE A 29 9.82 -2.66 4.20
CA ILE A 29 11.13 -3.28 4.00
C ILE A 29 12.16 -2.17 3.85
N SER A 30 13.15 -2.13 4.74
CA SER A 30 14.30 -1.22 4.66
C SER A 30 15.59 -2.01 4.50
N ARG A 31 16.40 -1.66 3.52
CA ARG A 31 17.79 -2.09 3.39
C ARG A 31 18.67 -1.06 4.06
N ILE A 32 19.44 -1.48 5.03
CA ILE A 32 20.22 -0.60 5.90
C ILE A 32 21.68 -1.06 5.83
N LYS A 33 22.58 -0.13 5.51
CA LYS A 33 24.01 -0.31 5.70
C LYS A 33 24.36 0.09 7.13
N GLY A 34 25.02 -0.82 7.85
CA GLY A 34 25.32 -0.73 9.28
C GLY A 34 24.75 -1.93 10.04
N TYR A 35 25.45 -2.35 11.09
CA TYR A 35 25.05 -3.46 11.93
C TYR A 35 24.12 -2.98 13.05
N ILE A 36 22.88 -3.37 13.00
CA ILE A 36 21.89 -3.09 14.07
C ILE A 36 21.89 -4.29 15.00
N CYS A 37 22.37 -4.13 16.24
CA CYS A 37 22.28 -5.22 17.19
C CYS A 37 20.86 -5.42 17.71
N GLU A 38 20.56 -6.64 18.13
CA GLU A 38 19.22 -7.02 18.60
C GLU A 38 18.76 -6.22 19.82
N GLU A 39 19.68 -5.97 20.77
CA GLU A 39 19.42 -5.24 22.00
C GLU A 39 19.09 -3.78 21.71
N THR A 40 19.83 -3.12 20.80
CA THR A 40 19.57 -1.75 20.36
C THR A 40 18.19 -1.64 19.73
N LEU A 41 17.86 -2.56 18.82
CA LEU A 41 16.55 -2.57 18.17
C LEU A 41 15.43 -2.81 19.18
N ALA A 42 15.59 -3.77 20.09
CA ALA A 42 14.58 -4.06 21.12
C ALA A 42 14.31 -2.84 22.01
N GLN A 43 15.35 -2.14 22.43
CA GLN A 43 15.21 -0.89 23.21
C GLN A 43 14.52 0.21 22.39
N ALA A 44 14.86 0.38 21.12
CA ALA A 44 14.21 1.34 20.24
C ALA A 44 12.71 1.02 20.07
N LEU A 45 12.35 -0.26 19.96
CA LEU A 45 10.96 -0.69 19.86
C LEU A 45 10.17 -0.45 21.16
N ASP A 46 10.77 -0.64 22.34
CA ASP A 46 10.13 -0.30 23.61
C ASP A 46 9.81 1.21 23.67
N VAL A 47 10.74 2.07 23.21
CA VAL A 47 10.53 3.54 23.14
C VAL A 47 9.39 3.87 22.15
N ILE A 48 9.41 3.30 20.97
CA ILE A 48 8.40 3.50 19.92
C ILE A 48 7.00 3.06 20.38
N GLN A 49 6.92 1.93 21.09
CA GLN A 49 5.65 1.44 21.64
C GLN A 49 5.07 2.41 22.68
N CYS A 50 5.93 3.05 23.49
CA CYS A 50 5.50 4.08 24.44
C CYS A 50 5.07 5.38 23.73
N LEU A 51 5.75 5.76 22.63
CA LEU A 51 5.47 6.99 21.88
C LEU A 51 4.13 6.92 21.15
N HIS A 52 3.84 5.80 20.51
CA HIS A 52 2.64 5.61 19.68
C HIS A 52 1.55 4.82 20.41
N PRO A 53 0.47 5.47 20.87
CA PRO A 53 -0.59 4.81 21.66
C PRO A 53 -1.22 3.62 20.95
N ARG A 54 -1.27 3.63 19.59
CA ARG A 54 -1.84 2.53 18.81
C ARG A 54 -0.92 1.32 18.69
N LEU A 55 0.40 1.49 18.85
CA LEU A 55 1.34 0.37 19.00
C LEU A 55 1.27 -0.25 20.40
N ASN A 56 0.80 0.51 21.38
CA ASN A 56 0.49 0.04 22.71
C ASN A 56 -1.01 -0.23 22.86
N SER A 57 -1.64 -0.81 21.84
CA SER A 57 -3.06 -1.15 21.82
C SER A 57 -3.26 -2.54 21.19
N GLN A 58 -4.32 -3.17 21.63
CA GLN A 58 -4.88 -4.40 21.03
C GLN A 58 -6.32 -4.13 20.55
N ILE A 59 -6.85 -4.96 19.68
CA ILE A 59 -8.23 -4.88 19.20
C ILE A 59 -9.03 -5.97 19.87
N ILE A 60 -10.01 -5.57 20.68
CA ILE A 60 -10.92 -6.49 21.38
C ILE A 60 -12.23 -6.54 20.64
N ARG A 61 -12.68 -7.76 20.36
CA ARG A 61 -13.98 -8.04 19.75
C ARG A 61 -15.04 -8.19 20.83
N SER A 62 -16.09 -7.37 20.77
CA SER A 62 -17.35 -7.53 21.50
C SER A 62 -18.41 -8.16 20.59
N LYS A 63 -19.61 -8.49 21.12
CA LYS A 63 -20.69 -9.13 20.33
C LYS A 63 -20.95 -8.44 18.98
N ASN A 64 -20.95 -7.09 18.92
CA ASN A 64 -21.29 -6.32 17.73
C ASN A 64 -20.31 -5.19 17.40
N SER A 65 -19.12 -5.14 18.02
CA SER A 65 -18.17 -4.06 17.80
C SER A 65 -16.73 -4.48 18.07
N PHE A 66 -15.79 -3.71 17.51
CA PHE A 66 -14.39 -3.79 17.82
C PHE A 66 -13.95 -2.53 18.54
N SER A 67 -13.02 -2.65 19.47
CA SER A 67 -12.49 -1.51 20.24
C SER A 67 -10.98 -1.63 20.41
N PHE A 68 -10.27 -0.52 20.32
CA PHE A 68 -8.90 -0.43 20.80
C PHE A 68 -8.89 -0.44 22.32
N GLN A 69 -7.96 -1.19 22.89
CA GLN A 69 -7.72 -1.28 24.32
C GLN A 69 -6.22 -1.29 24.59
N ASN A 70 -5.77 -0.45 25.52
CA ASN A 70 -4.34 -0.29 25.86
C ASN A 70 -3.86 -1.23 26.97
N GLN A 71 -4.76 -1.77 27.78
CA GLN A 71 -4.39 -2.66 28.87
C GLN A 71 -4.13 -4.07 28.34
N GLY A 72 -3.01 -4.67 28.79
CA GLY A 72 -2.67 -6.05 28.43
C GLY A 72 -2.01 -6.20 27.05
N THR A 73 -1.61 -5.12 26.39
CA THR A 73 -0.89 -5.19 25.12
C THR A 73 0.50 -5.82 25.36
N ALA A 74 0.82 -6.83 24.58
CA ALA A 74 2.13 -7.46 24.59
C ALA A 74 3.24 -6.53 24.05
N LYS A 75 4.48 -6.79 24.42
CA LYS A 75 5.63 -6.15 23.78
C LYS A 75 5.66 -6.47 22.30
N ILE A 76 6.19 -5.52 21.51
CA ILE A 76 6.39 -5.72 20.08
C ILE A 76 7.29 -6.94 19.86
N THR A 77 6.82 -7.90 19.09
CA THR A 77 7.58 -9.13 18.79
C THR A 77 8.73 -8.81 17.83
N LEU A 78 9.96 -9.07 18.26
CA LEU A 78 11.16 -9.02 17.45
C LEU A 78 11.65 -10.41 17.15
N ARG A 79 11.87 -10.72 15.87
CA ARG A 79 12.51 -11.95 15.39
C ARG A 79 13.80 -11.57 14.68
N VAL A 80 14.90 -12.21 15.01
CA VAL A 80 16.17 -12.02 14.33
C VAL A 80 16.45 -13.26 13.46
N VAL A 81 16.83 -13.02 12.21
CA VAL A 81 17.13 -14.05 11.21
C VAL A 81 18.53 -13.78 10.65
N ARG A 82 19.36 -14.81 10.57
CA ARG A 82 20.67 -14.75 9.92
C ARG A 82 20.62 -15.54 8.63
N GLN A 83 20.92 -14.92 7.53
CA GLN A 83 20.80 -15.51 6.20
C GLN A 83 22.12 -15.37 5.42
N SER A 84 22.47 -16.42 4.69
CA SER A 84 23.74 -16.51 3.93
C SER A 84 23.65 -15.97 2.51
N ASN A 85 22.47 -15.60 2.01
CA ASN A 85 22.23 -15.12 0.65
C ASN A 85 21.48 -13.80 0.65
N ASN A 86 21.90 -12.86 -0.20
CA ASN A 86 21.32 -11.54 -0.37
C ASN A 86 19.85 -11.54 -0.84
N GLU A 87 19.33 -12.65 -1.33
CA GLU A 87 17.94 -12.74 -1.84
C GLU A 87 16.96 -13.36 -0.83
N GLN A 88 17.45 -14.04 0.22
CA GLN A 88 16.60 -14.74 1.19
C GLN A 88 15.72 -13.81 2.04
N TRP A 89 16.01 -12.50 2.13
CA TRP A 89 15.11 -11.56 2.78
C TRP A 89 13.72 -11.55 2.13
N GLN A 90 13.61 -11.91 0.85
CA GLN A 90 12.34 -12.03 0.12
C GLN A 90 11.49 -13.17 0.67
N GLU A 91 12.09 -14.26 1.13
CA GLU A 91 11.39 -15.38 1.80
C GLU A 91 10.77 -14.91 3.11
N VAL A 92 11.48 -14.09 3.89
CA VAL A 92 10.97 -13.50 5.12
C VAL A 92 9.80 -12.56 4.81
N VAL A 93 9.90 -11.73 3.77
CA VAL A 93 8.79 -10.88 3.31
C VAL A 93 7.59 -11.73 2.90
N TYR A 94 7.80 -12.80 2.15
CA TYR A 94 6.73 -13.73 1.77
C TYR A 94 6.04 -14.32 2.98
N GLU A 95 6.80 -14.80 3.99
CA GLU A 95 6.25 -15.32 5.26
C GLU A 95 5.39 -14.25 5.96
N GLU A 96 5.92 -13.03 6.13
CA GLU A 96 5.24 -11.94 6.82
C GLU A 96 3.98 -11.49 6.08
N MET A 97 3.96 -11.49 4.76
CA MET A 97 2.78 -11.16 3.95
C MET A 97 1.66 -12.20 4.07
N ASN A 98 1.98 -13.44 4.45
CA ASN A 98 1.02 -14.54 4.54
C ASN A 98 0.64 -14.91 5.98
N LYS A 99 1.25 -14.25 6.96
CA LYS A 99 0.97 -14.45 8.38
C LYS A 99 0.10 -13.31 8.90
N GLY A 100 -1.17 -13.60 9.19
CA GLY A 100 -2.08 -12.64 9.83
C GLY A 100 -1.53 -12.11 11.16
N ILE A 101 -2.00 -10.95 11.57
CA ILE A 101 -1.71 -10.37 12.89
C ILE A 101 -2.79 -10.84 13.86
N ASP A 102 -2.37 -11.37 15.02
CA ASP A 102 -3.29 -11.56 16.15
C ASP A 102 -3.50 -10.22 16.84
N SER A 103 -4.52 -9.52 16.39
CA SER A 103 -4.84 -8.16 16.83
C SER A 103 -5.24 -8.09 18.32
N SER A 104 -5.55 -9.23 18.95
CA SER A 104 -5.82 -9.34 20.39
C SER A 104 -4.56 -9.34 21.26
N GLN A 105 -3.39 -9.46 20.67
CA GLN A 105 -2.11 -9.43 21.39
C GLN A 105 -1.32 -8.16 21.08
N GLY A 106 -1.32 -7.71 19.84
CA GLY A 106 -0.61 -6.53 19.39
C GLY A 106 -0.80 -6.26 17.91
N LEU A 107 -0.31 -5.11 17.43
CA LEU A 107 -0.61 -4.62 16.09
C LEU A 107 0.63 -4.43 15.21
N LEU A 108 1.81 -4.84 15.70
CA LEU A 108 3.09 -4.76 15.00
C LEU A 108 3.96 -6.00 15.28
N ARG A 109 4.58 -6.53 14.23
CA ARG A 109 5.70 -7.50 14.31
C ARG A 109 6.90 -6.92 13.59
N VAL A 110 8.09 -7.25 14.08
CA VAL A 110 9.36 -6.80 13.52
C VAL A 110 10.28 -8.00 13.27
N VAL A 111 10.91 -8.02 12.11
CA VAL A 111 11.96 -8.98 11.76
C VAL A 111 13.22 -8.20 11.38
N LEU A 112 14.33 -8.52 12.02
CA LEU A 112 15.66 -8.05 11.64
C LEU A 112 16.37 -9.20 10.92
N VAL A 113 16.81 -8.96 9.69
CA VAL A 113 17.55 -9.94 8.90
C VAL A 113 18.98 -9.46 8.74
N HIS A 114 19.94 -10.26 9.22
CA HIS A 114 21.37 -10.04 9.00
C HIS A 114 21.88 -10.92 7.86
N LEU A 115 22.68 -10.34 6.97
CA LEU A 115 23.35 -11.11 5.94
C LEU A 115 24.68 -11.66 6.46
N VAL A 116 24.83 -12.98 6.47
CA VAL A 116 26.10 -13.63 6.81
C VAL A 116 27.05 -13.47 5.65
N GLY A 117 28.22 -12.87 5.89
CA GLY A 117 29.23 -12.59 4.86
C GLY A 117 29.24 -11.16 4.32
N ASP A 118 28.20 -10.38 4.58
CA ASP A 118 28.18 -8.93 4.41
C ASP A 118 27.71 -8.31 5.74
N GLU A 119 28.63 -8.23 6.69
CA GLU A 119 28.36 -7.80 8.08
C GLU A 119 27.81 -6.36 8.18
N HIS A 120 27.82 -5.63 7.08
CA HIS A 120 27.39 -4.25 7.04
C HIS A 120 25.98 -4.06 6.50
N ILE A 121 25.28 -5.13 6.10
CA ILE A 121 23.91 -5.02 5.57
C ILE A 121 22.91 -5.72 6.47
N SER A 122 21.88 -4.97 6.87
CA SER A 122 20.72 -5.48 7.59
C SER A 122 19.43 -5.15 6.85
N TYR A 123 18.43 -6.03 6.95
CA TYR A 123 17.07 -5.68 6.52
C TYR A 123 16.16 -5.56 7.75
N LEU A 124 15.53 -4.41 7.88
CA LEU A 124 14.45 -4.21 8.84
C LEU A 124 13.11 -4.43 8.11
N ILE A 125 12.34 -5.41 8.57
CA ILE A 125 11.04 -5.76 8.01
C ILE A 125 10.00 -5.59 9.11
N THR A 126 8.99 -4.76 8.89
CA THR A 126 7.87 -4.62 9.83
C THR A 126 6.58 -5.06 9.18
N THR A 127 5.75 -5.77 9.93
CA THR A 127 4.36 -6.09 9.54
C THR A 127 3.43 -5.40 10.52
N ILE A 128 2.68 -4.42 10.02
CA ILE A 128 1.78 -3.58 10.82
C ILE A 128 0.33 -3.79 10.39
N HIS A 129 -0.57 -3.84 11.38
CA HIS A 129 -2.00 -3.95 11.16
C HIS A 129 -2.55 -2.68 10.50
N HIS A 130 -3.26 -2.83 9.37
CA HIS A 130 -3.69 -1.67 8.57
C HIS A 130 -4.73 -0.77 9.27
N ALA A 131 -5.37 -1.23 10.37
CA ALA A 131 -6.24 -0.36 11.16
C ALA A 131 -5.49 0.79 11.85
N ILE A 132 -4.16 0.68 12.03
CA ILE A 132 -3.35 1.68 12.73
C ILE A 132 -2.29 2.36 11.87
N ALA A 133 -2.14 1.94 10.62
CA ALA A 133 -1.14 2.52 9.72
C ALA A 133 -1.56 2.42 8.25
N ASP A 134 -1.06 3.32 7.45
CA ASP A 134 -1.00 3.28 5.99
C ASP A 134 0.46 3.19 5.51
N GLY A 135 0.69 3.21 4.19
CA GLY A 135 2.04 3.12 3.63
C GLY A 135 2.97 4.24 4.09
N LEU A 136 2.48 5.47 4.25
CA LEU A 136 3.28 6.60 4.74
C LEU A 136 3.61 6.45 6.22
N SER A 137 2.62 6.08 7.06
CA SER A 137 2.83 5.80 8.48
C SER A 137 3.89 4.70 8.68
N SER A 138 3.82 3.63 7.89
CA SER A 138 4.74 2.49 8.03
C SER A 138 6.17 2.83 7.61
N ILE A 139 6.34 3.65 6.57
CA ILE A 139 7.65 4.20 6.17
C ILE A 139 8.22 5.12 7.25
N ARG A 140 7.38 6.00 7.82
CA ARG A 140 7.78 6.91 8.89
C ARG A 140 8.22 6.15 10.12
N LEU A 141 7.53 5.07 10.48
CA LEU A 141 7.89 4.21 11.60
C LEU A 141 9.33 3.67 11.47
N HIS A 142 9.77 3.26 10.28
CA HIS A 142 11.15 2.82 10.05
C HIS A 142 12.17 3.94 10.30
N SER A 143 11.85 5.16 9.85
CA SER A 143 12.69 6.34 10.14
C SER A 143 12.79 6.62 11.64
N GLU A 144 11.71 6.50 12.39
CA GLU A 144 11.69 6.69 13.83
C GLU A 144 12.47 5.59 14.56
N ILE A 145 12.30 4.33 14.17
CA ILE A 145 13.07 3.20 14.70
C ILE A 145 14.57 3.48 14.53
N LEU A 146 15.02 3.85 13.32
CA LEU A 146 16.44 4.13 13.05
C LEU A 146 16.95 5.34 13.85
N THR A 147 16.12 6.36 14.03
CA THR A 147 16.45 7.53 14.87
C THR A 147 16.70 7.12 16.31
N PHE A 148 15.85 6.24 16.87
CA PHE A 148 16.05 5.75 18.24
C PHE A 148 17.21 4.76 18.35
N CYS A 149 17.44 3.91 17.37
CA CYS A 149 18.64 3.07 17.31
C CYS A 149 19.91 3.93 17.35
N GLN A 150 19.97 4.98 16.54
CA GLN A 150 21.10 5.92 16.54
C GLN A 150 21.31 6.57 17.91
N LYS A 151 20.25 7.08 18.54
CA LYS A 151 20.34 7.71 19.86
C LYS A 151 20.83 6.75 20.95
N ILE A 152 20.38 5.51 20.91
CA ILE A 152 20.81 4.46 21.86
C ILE A 152 22.31 4.17 21.68
N VAL A 153 22.76 3.98 20.43
CA VAL A 153 24.17 3.69 20.14
C VAL A 153 25.08 4.86 20.51
N SER A 154 24.65 6.10 20.24
CA SER A 154 25.44 7.30 20.61
C SER A 154 25.40 7.62 22.09
N GLY A 155 24.62 6.90 22.91
CA GLY A 155 24.43 7.18 24.32
C GLY A 155 23.69 8.51 24.61
N GLU A 156 22.97 9.03 23.60
CA GLU A 156 22.14 10.21 23.77
C GLU A 156 20.98 9.93 24.74
N PRO A 157 20.70 10.83 25.69
CA PRO A 157 19.60 10.63 26.62
C PRO A 157 18.26 10.61 25.87
N ILE A 158 17.52 9.54 26.03
CA ILE A 158 16.13 9.47 25.57
C ILE A 158 15.29 10.14 26.67
N HIS A 159 14.98 11.41 26.49
CA HIS A 159 14.13 12.13 27.42
C HIS A 159 12.75 11.47 27.52
N PRO A 160 12.04 11.58 28.66
CA PRO A 160 10.69 11.07 28.78
C PRO A 160 9.82 11.58 27.60
N LEU A 161 9.48 10.69 26.70
CA LEU A 161 8.64 11.05 25.55
C LEU A 161 7.20 11.19 26.02
N THR A 162 6.60 12.34 25.71
CA THR A 162 5.15 12.45 25.83
C THR A 162 4.52 11.62 24.74
N SER A 163 3.72 10.62 25.12
CA SER A 163 2.96 9.82 24.17
C SER A 163 2.10 10.71 23.28
N LEU A 164 2.11 10.45 21.99
CA LEU A 164 1.27 11.17 21.03
C LEU A 164 -0.21 10.98 21.36
N THR A 165 -1.01 12.01 21.12
CA THR A 165 -2.47 11.88 21.26
C THR A 165 -3.00 11.02 20.12
N PRO A 166 -3.71 9.90 20.40
CA PRO A 166 -4.26 9.07 19.35
C PRO A 166 -5.37 9.81 18.62
N LEU A 167 -5.38 9.70 17.29
CA LEU A 167 -6.43 10.31 16.48
C LEU A 167 -7.80 9.66 16.75
N PRO A 168 -8.89 10.43 16.62
CA PRO A 168 -10.23 9.89 16.55
C PRO A 168 -10.40 9.04 15.27
N PRO A 169 -11.53 8.34 15.11
CA PRO A 169 -11.87 7.70 13.85
C PRO A 169 -11.81 8.70 12.70
N ILE A 170 -11.31 8.27 11.51
CA ILE A 170 -11.15 9.15 10.35
C ILE A 170 -12.47 9.85 9.96
N GLU A 171 -13.61 9.20 10.19
CA GLU A 171 -14.93 9.72 9.89
C GLU A 171 -15.25 11.01 10.67
N GLU A 172 -14.66 11.20 11.84
CA GLU A 172 -14.82 12.42 12.64
C GLU A 172 -13.96 13.59 12.10
N LEU A 173 -12.91 13.26 11.35
CA LEU A 173 -12.00 14.22 10.73
C LEU A 173 -12.38 14.56 9.27
N MET A 174 -13.40 13.90 8.74
CA MET A 174 -13.89 14.18 7.39
C MET A 174 -14.76 15.45 7.36
N PRO A 175 -14.87 16.13 6.20
CA PRO A 175 -15.68 17.32 6.04
C PRO A 175 -17.15 17.13 6.47
N GLU A 176 -17.79 18.17 6.98
CA GLU A 176 -19.15 18.12 7.54
C GLU A 176 -20.21 17.54 6.57
N TRP A 177 -20.10 17.81 5.26
CA TRP A 177 -21.04 17.28 4.27
C TRP A 177 -21.01 15.74 4.15
N THR A 178 -20.02 15.07 4.71
CA THR A 178 -19.89 13.60 4.76
C THR A 178 -20.63 13.00 5.95
N LYS A 179 -21.06 13.82 6.90
CA LYS A 179 -21.63 13.38 8.18
C LYS A 179 -23.16 13.35 8.15
N GLY A 180 -23.74 12.72 9.15
CA GLY A 180 -25.17 12.71 9.37
C GLY A 180 -25.99 12.07 8.24
N PHE A 181 -27.20 12.59 8.02
CA PHE A 181 -28.14 12.07 7.03
C PHE A 181 -27.67 12.32 5.60
N THR A 182 -27.12 13.50 5.34
CA THR A 182 -26.57 13.87 4.01
C THR A 182 -25.43 12.95 3.59
N GLY A 183 -24.50 12.65 4.49
CA GLY A 183 -23.41 11.72 4.22
C GLY A 183 -23.91 10.31 3.89
N LYS A 184 -24.92 9.82 4.60
CA LYS A 184 -25.55 8.51 4.33
C LYS A 184 -26.20 8.45 2.94
N ILE A 185 -26.96 9.47 2.56
CA ILE A 185 -27.59 9.53 1.23
C ILE A 185 -26.52 9.57 0.15
N ASN A 186 -25.51 10.46 0.28
CA ASN A 186 -24.43 10.57 -0.68
C ASN A 186 -23.64 9.26 -0.84
N SER A 187 -23.44 8.52 0.24
CA SER A 187 -22.75 7.22 0.18
C SER A 187 -23.57 6.16 -0.56
N ILE A 188 -24.89 6.11 -0.34
CA ILE A 188 -25.80 5.18 -1.04
C ILE A 188 -25.84 5.52 -2.54
N ILE A 189 -26.00 6.79 -2.90
CA ILE A 189 -25.98 7.24 -4.32
C ILE A 189 -24.66 6.86 -4.96
N PHE A 190 -23.54 7.10 -4.28
CA PHE A 190 -22.23 6.77 -4.79
C PHE A 190 -22.03 5.25 -4.99
N LEU A 191 -22.48 4.43 -4.06
CA LEU A 191 -22.46 2.98 -4.18
C LEU A 191 -23.25 2.49 -5.40
N LEU A 192 -24.45 3.03 -5.62
CA LEU A 192 -25.28 2.72 -6.79
C LEU A 192 -24.61 3.17 -8.09
N GLN A 193 -23.98 4.35 -8.12
CA GLN A 193 -23.24 4.86 -9.27
C GLN A 193 -22.05 3.94 -9.62
N LEU A 194 -21.27 3.51 -8.63
CA LEU A 194 -20.15 2.58 -8.86
C LEU A 194 -20.64 1.22 -9.38
N GLY A 195 -21.71 0.70 -8.79
CA GLY A 195 -22.35 -0.54 -9.25
C GLY A 195 -22.82 -0.43 -10.71
N PHE A 196 -23.55 0.64 -11.04
CA PHE A 196 -23.98 0.92 -12.40
C PHE A 196 -22.80 1.05 -13.39
N GLN A 197 -21.77 1.84 -13.02
CA GLN A 197 -20.59 2.00 -13.85
C GLN A 197 -19.87 0.66 -14.10
N LYS A 198 -19.77 -0.20 -13.09
CA LYS A 198 -19.16 -1.53 -13.24
C LYS A 198 -19.96 -2.43 -14.18
N VAL A 199 -21.28 -2.45 -14.04
CA VAL A 199 -22.17 -3.23 -14.91
C VAL A 199 -22.18 -2.68 -16.35
N TRP A 200 -22.25 -1.36 -16.51
CA TRP A 200 -22.25 -0.70 -17.82
C TRP A 200 -20.93 -0.86 -18.56
N ASN A 201 -19.81 -0.66 -17.87
CA ASN A 201 -18.49 -0.74 -18.49
C ASN A 201 -17.99 -2.16 -18.67
N GLN A 202 -18.38 -3.12 -17.86
CA GLN A 202 -17.89 -4.51 -17.88
C GLN A 202 -16.36 -4.59 -18.09
N PRO A 203 -15.55 -3.96 -17.21
CA PRO A 203 -14.14 -3.81 -17.43
C PRO A 203 -13.45 -5.18 -17.55
N LYS A 204 -12.52 -5.29 -18.50
CA LYS A 204 -11.70 -6.50 -18.68
C LYS A 204 -10.65 -6.56 -17.58
N THR A 205 -10.49 -7.74 -16.99
CA THR A 205 -9.57 -8.01 -15.89
C THR A 205 -8.68 -9.21 -16.23
N LEU A 206 -7.64 -9.46 -15.46
CA LEU A 206 -6.85 -10.69 -15.58
C LEU A 206 -7.71 -11.95 -15.31
N GLY A 207 -8.73 -11.83 -14.45
CA GLY A 207 -9.52 -12.96 -14.03
C GLY A 207 -8.73 -13.90 -13.12
N PHE A 208 -9.15 -15.16 -13.08
CA PHE A 208 -8.47 -16.19 -12.28
C PHE A 208 -7.79 -17.19 -13.21
N HIS A 209 -6.50 -17.48 -12.95
CA HIS A 209 -5.85 -18.67 -13.50
C HIS A 209 -6.47 -19.92 -12.85
N LYS A 210 -6.50 -19.94 -11.51
CA LYS A 210 -7.19 -20.98 -10.73
C LYS A 210 -7.95 -20.34 -9.58
N TYR A 211 -9.26 -20.60 -9.49
CA TYR A 211 -10.07 -20.15 -8.37
C TYR A 211 -9.93 -21.10 -7.19
N VAL A 212 -9.61 -20.55 -6.03
CA VAL A 212 -9.63 -21.25 -4.74
C VAL A 212 -10.29 -20.34 -3.68
N SER A 213 -10.71 -20.93 -2.57
CA SER A 213 -11.24 -20.16 -1.42
C SER A 213 -10.16 -19.23 -0.85
N VAL A 214 -10.56 -18.14 -0.20
CA VAL A 214 -9.66 -17.13 0.38
C VAL A 214 -8.60 -17.76 1.28
N ALA A 215 -8.99 -18.72 2.12
CA ALA A 215 -8.07 -19.42 3.05
C ALA A 215 -6.98 -20.25 2.36
N LYS A 216 -7.12 -20.56 1.06
CA LYS A 216 -6.13 -21.31 0.26
C LYS A 216 -5.30 -20.41 -0.66
N ARG A 217 -5.42 -19.11 -0.53
CA ARG A 217 -4.67 -18.14 -1.32
C ARG A 217 -3.46 -17.66 -0.53
N ASN A 218 -2.35 -17.51 -1.23
CA ASN A 218 -1.14 -16.90 -0.69
C ASN A 218 -0.87 -15.59 -1.43
N CYS A 219 -0.43 -14.60 -0.70
CA CYS A 219 0.06 -13.35 -1.24
C CYS A 219 1.49 -13.54 -1.74
N ASN A 220 1.82 -13.06 -2.91
CA ASN A 220 3.18 -13.06 -3.43
C ASN A 220 3.58 -11.65 -3.90
N ILE A 221 4.89 -11.43 -4.02
CA ILE A 221 5.49 -10.15 -4.37
C ILE A 221 6.61 -10.35 -5.38
N ILE A 222 6.65 -9.46 -6.39
CA ILE A 222 7.79 -9.31 -7.28
C ILE A 222 8.34 -7.91 -7.09
N HIS A 223 9.59 -7.82 -6.66
CA HIS A 223 10.27 -6.55 -6.46
C HIS A 223 11.04 -6.14 -7.72
N ARG A 224 10.93 -4.87 -8.10
CA ARG A 224 11.71 -4.23 -9.19
C ARG A 224 12.10 -2.82 -8.77
N GLN A 225 13.17 -2.32 -9.37
CA GLN A 225 13.59 -0.93 -9.13
C GLN A 225 14.02 -0.23 -10.42
N LEU A 226 13.82 1.06 -10.47
CA LEU A 226 14.44 1.97 -11.42
C LEU A 226 15.59 2.69 -10.72
N ASN A 227 16.76 2.71 -11.33
CA ASN A 227 17.88 3.50 -10.82
C ASN A 227 17.58 5.00 -10.91
N GLN A 228 18.48 5.85 -10.42
CA GLN A 228 18.28 7.31 -10.38
C GLN A 228 18.07 7.91 -11.77
N ASP A 229 18.85 7.48 -12.77
CA ASP A 229 18.76 8.00 -14.14
C ASP A 229 17.40 7.68 -14.77
N LEU A 230 16.99 6.41 -14.75
CA LEU A 230 15.70 5.99 -15.28
C LEU A 230 14.53 6.62 -14.54
N THR A 231 14.61 6.72 -13.22
CA THR A 231 13.58 7.40 -12.40
C THR A 231 13.44 8.87 -12.81
N GLN A 232 14.57 9.58 -12.97
CA GLN A 232 14.56 10.98 -13.36
C GLN A 232 14.03 11.17 -14.79
N LYS A 233 14.42 10.31 -15.73
CA LYS A 233 13.89 10.31 -17.10
C LYS A 233 12.37 10.09 -17.10
N PHE A 234 11.88 9.08 -16.35
CA PHE A 234 10.46 8.81 -16.25
C PHE A 234 9.66 10.00 -15.67
N VAL A 235 10.19 10.64 -14.61
CA VAL A 235 9.61 11.88 -14.06
C VAL A 235 9.54 13.00 -15.11
N ASN A 236 10.63 13.20 -15.86
CA ASN A 236 10.72 14.24 -16.86
C ASN A 236 9.73 14.01 -18.02
N HIS A 237 9.61 12.77 -18.51
CA HIS A 237 8.63 12.42 -19.54
C HIS A 237 7.20 12.63 -19.05
N CYS A 238 6.87 12.23 -17.81
CA CYS A 238 5.54 12.52 -17.24
C CYS A 238 5.22 14.01 -17.21
N ARG A 239 6.21 14.86 -16.89
CA ARG A 239 6.04 16.34 -16.88
C ARG A 239 5.83 16.90 -18.30
N GLN A 240 6.64 16.44 -19.25
CA GLN A 240 6.53 16.84 -20.66
C GLN A 240 5.18 16.47 -21.25
N GLU A 241 4.62 15.33 -20.84
CA GLU A 241 3.32 14.82 -21.28
C GLU A 241 2.14 15.37 -20.43
N ASN A 242 2.38 16.37 -19.58
CA ASN A 242 1.37 16.99 -18.71
C ASN A 242 0.61 15.99 -17.83
N THR A 243 1.29 14.92 -17.39
CA THR A 243 0.71 13.88 -16.53
C THR A 243 1.53 13.70 -15.25
N THR A 244 1.14 12.72 -14.42
CA THR A 244 1.82 12.36 -13.17
C THR A 244 2.40 10.96 -13.27
N ILE A 245 3.44 10.65 -12.47
CA ILE A 245 3.97 9.29 -12.34
C ILE A 245 2.85 8.30 -11.99
N HIS A 246 1.96 8.64 -11.06
CA HIS A 246 0.84 7.79 -10.68
C HIS A 246 -0.05 7.47 -11.88
N SER A 247 -0.44 8.48 -12.66
CA SER A 247 -1.29 8.29 -13.83
C SER A 247 -0.59 7.54 -14.96
N ALA A 248 0.71 7.75 -15.14
CA ALA A 248 1.52 7.01 -16.11
C ALA A 248 1.65 5.53 -15.72
N LEU A 249 1.90 5.22 -14.43
CA LEU A 249 1.86 3.84 -13.93
C LEU A 249 0.50 3.20 -14.19
N CYS A 250 -0.61 3.86 -13.85
CA CYS A 250 -1.96 3.34 -14.14
C CYS A 250 -2.13 3.01 -15.63
N ALA A 251 -1.69 3.90 -16.52
CA ALA A 251 -1.78 3.72 -17.96
C ALA A 251 -0.94 2.51 -18.42
N VAL A 252 0.33 2.44 -18.06
CA VAL A 252 1.23 1.34 -18.41
C VAL A 252 0.67 0.00 -17.94
N LEU A 253 0.17 -0.09 -16.71
CA LEU A 253 -0.41 -1.33 -16.18
C LEU A 253 -1.66 -1.75 -16.97
N MET A 254 -2.57 -0.82 -17.23
CA MET A 254 -3.79 -1.12 -17.99
C MET A 254 -3.47 -1.55 -19.43
N PHE A 255 -2.54 -0.89 -20.10
CA PHE A 255 -2.06 -1.29 -21.43
C PHE A 255 -1.48 -2.70 -21.42
N THR A 256 -0.61 -3.02 -20.48
CA THR A 256 0.03 -4.33 -20.36
C THR A 256 -1.01 -5.44 -20.18
N VAL A 257 -2.00 -5.24 -19.30
CA VAL A 257 -3.07 -6.23 -19.08
C VAL A 257 -3.91 -6.42 -20.34
N VAL A 258 -4.24 -5.35 -21.05
CA VAL A 258 -5.04 -5.42 -22.27
C VAL A 258 -4.29 -6.16 -23.38
N ARG A 259 -3.01 -5.87 -23.61
CA ARG A 259 -2.18 -6.58 -24.62
C ARG A 259 -2.06 -8.08 -24.32
N LYS A 260 -1.89 -8.46 -23.05
CA LYS A 260 -1.82 -9.89 -22.68
C LYS A 260 -3.13 -10.63 -22.90
N ARG A 261 -4.27 -10.00 -22.63
CA ARG A 261 -5.60 -10.66 -22.61
C ARG A 261 -6.34 -10.63 -23.93
N ILE A 262 -6.03 -9.70 -24.81
CA ILE A 262 -6.79 -9.52 -26.05
C ILE A 262 -5.99 -10.05 -27.22
N LYS A 263 -6.31 -11.29 -27.59
CA LYS A 263 -5.95 -11.83 -28.89
C LYS A 263 -7.04 -11.40 -29.89
N GLY A 264 -6.67 -10.56 -30.88
CA GLY A 264 -7.54 -10.19 -31.98
C GLY A 264 -7.90 -8.69 -32.06
N ASN A 265 -8.49 -8.30 -33.17
CA ASN A 265 -8.67 -6.91 -33.64
C ASN A 265 -9.86 -6.19 -32.97
N ARG A 266 -9.87 -6.07 -31.62
CA ARG A 266 -10.92 -5.32 -30.92
C ARG A 266 -10.63 -3.82 -30.97
N LYS A 267 -11.61 -3.04 -31.46
CA LYS A 267 -11.48 -1.58 -31.59
C LYS A 267 -11.38 -0.82 -30.26
N ASN A 268 -12.07 -1.29 -29.21
CA ASN A 268 -12.14 -0.63 -27.90
C ASN A 268 -12.17 -1.66 -26.77
N VAL A 269 -11.40 -1.40 -25.69
CA VAL A 269 -11.35 -2.24 -24.50
C VAL A 269 -11.61 -1.39 -23.27
N ARG A 270 -12.64 -1.76 -22.52
CA ARG A 270 -12.97 -1.09 -21.26
C ARG A 270 -12.16 -1.71 -20.11
N VAL A 271 -11.57 -0.87 -19.29
CA VAL A 271 -10.72 -1.23 -18.15
C VAL A 271 -11.05 -0.33 -16.96
N ASN A 272 -10.61 -0.71 -15.78
CA ASN A 272 -10.69 0.14 -14.62
C ASN A 272 -9.42 0.04 -13.77
N CYS A 273 -9.12 1.13 -13.07
CA CYS A 273 -7.98 1.21 -12.17
C CYS A 273 -8.43 1.68 -10.78
N LEU A 274 -7.97 1.00 -9.74
CA LEU A 274 -8.12 1.43 -8.36
C LEU A 274 -6.87 2.17 -7.93
N SER A 275 -7.01 3.46 -7.62
CA SER A 275 -5.90 4.35 -7.23
C SER A 275 -6.01 4.75 -5.78
N TYR A 276 -4.95 4.52 -4.98
CA TYR A 276 -4.93 4.89 -3.56
C TYR A 276 -4.28 6.25 -3.34
N PHE A 277 -4.80 7.00 -2.34
CA PHE A 277 -4.37 8.35 -2.02
C PHE A 277 -4.29 8.56 -0.52
N ASP A 278 -3.28 9.33 -0.08
CA ASP A 278 -3.17 9.88 1.25
C ASP A 278 -4.24 10.95 1.49
N LEU A 279 -4.84 10.92 2.66
CA LEU A 279 -5.92 11.83 3.06
C LEU A 279 -5.49 12.94 4.00
N ARG A 280 -4.27 12.91 4.56
CA ARG A 280 -3.85 13.82 5.63
C ARG A 280 -4.16 15.28 5.35
N ARG A 281 -3.95 15.71 4.09
CA ARG A 281 -4.17 17.10 3.65
C ARG A 281 -5.63 17.44 3.34
N TYR A 282 -6.51 16.44 3.27
CA TYR A 282 -7.93 16.59 2.95
C TYR A 282 -8.84 16.51 4.18
N LEU A 283 -8.27 16.16 5.34
CA LEU A 283 -8.98 16.07 6.62
C LEU A 283 -9.07 17.44 7.30
N GLU A 284 -10.04 17.59 8.20
CA GLU A 284 -10.33 18.80 8.95
C GLU A 284 -10.28 18.54 10.48
N PRO A 285 -9.23 19.03 11.17
CA PRO A 285 -8.04 19.71 10.64
C PRO A 285 -7.12 18.78 9.85
N ALA A 286 -6.24 19.36 9.01
CA ALA A 286 -5.20 18.60 8.33
C ALA A 286 -4.30 17.87 9.35
N ILE A 287 -3.95 16.62 9.06
CA ILE A 287 -3.20 15.76 9.98
C ILE A 287 -1.72 15.77 9.62
N SER A 288 -0.88 15.92 10.65
CA SER A 288 0.57 15.84 10.53
C SER A 288 1.03 14.42 10.16
N ASP A 289 2.13 14.34 9.41
CA ASP A 289 2.79 13.07 9.04
C ASP A 289 3.30 12.26 10.26
N ASN A 290 3.41 12.87 11.44
CA ASN A 290 3.85 12.20 12.66
C ASN A 290 2.78 11.27 13.26
N HIS A 291 1.53 11.38 12.83
CA HIS A 291 0.46 10.53 13.35
C HIS A 291 0.36 9.22 12.59
N MET A 292 0.38 8.13 13.34
CA MET A 292 0.17 6.79 12.82
C MET A 292 -1.32 6.46 12.84
N ALA A 293 -1.91 6.27 11.65
CA ALA A 293 -3.29 5.87 11.45
C ALA A 293 -3.51 5.38 10.01
N VAL A 294 -4.66 4.76 9.74
CA VAL A 294 -5.12 4.46 8.38
C VAL A 294 -5.75 5.73 7.77
N LEU A 295 -4.93 6.55 7.14
CA LEU A 295 -5.33 7.83 6.53
C LEU A 295 -5.25 7.75 5.00
N ALA A 296 -5.76 6.67 4.43
CA ALA A 296 -5.75 6.43 3.00
C ALA A 296 -7.15 6.08 2.49
N SER A 297 -7.43 6.48 1.26
CA SER A 297 -8.64 6.11 0.53
C SER A 297 -8.31 5.80 -0.92
N SER A 298 -9.31 5.44 -1.71
CA SER A 298 -9.14 5.06 -3.10
C SER A 298 -10.17 5.71 -4.02
N ILE A 299 -9.82 5.77 -5.31
CA ILE A 299 -10.71 6.19 -6.41
C ILE A 299 -10.72 5.07 -7.44
N MET A 300 -11.92 4.68 -7.86
CA MET A 300 -12.12 3.75 -8.98
C MET A 300 -12.31 4.54 -10.28
N GLY A 301 -11.34 4.49 -11.18
CA GLY A 301 -11.41 5.10 -12.50
C GLY A 301 -11.81 4.08 -13.58
N PHE A 302 -12.76 4.41 -14.45
CA PHE A 302 -13.15 3.62 -15.62
C PHE A 302 -12.63 4.28 -16.89
N HIS A 303 -11.99 3.49 -17.77
CA HIS A 303 -11.31 3.95 -18.99
C HIS A 303 -11.64 3.07 -20.17
N THR A 304 -11.46 3.63 -21.36
CA THR A 304 -11.59 2.87 -22.61
C THR A 304 -10.31 3.02 -23.43
N ILE A 305 -9.57 1.93 -23.59
CA ILE A 305 -8.39 1.90 -24.43
C ILE A 305 -8.85 1.68 -25.86
N ARG A 306 -8.59 2.66 -26.74
CA ARG A 306 -8.87 2.63 -28.16
C ARG A 306 -7.66 2.09 -28.93
N ARG A 307 -7.89 1.56 -30.14
CA ARG A 307 -6.86 0.92 -30.96
C ARG A 307 -5.58 1.75 -31.15
N ASN A 308 -5.71 3.01 -31.47
CA ASN A 308 -4.55 3.88 -31.73
C ASN A 308 -4.25 4.83 -30.57
N MET A 309 -4.75 4.52 -29.37
CA MET A 309 -4.52 5.35 -28.19
C MET A 309 -3.11 5.15 -27.67
N SER A 310 -2.37 6.23 -27.44
CA SER A 310 -1.07 6.16 -26.81
C SER A 310 -1.17 6.00 -25.30
N ILE A 311 -0.10 5.50 -24.67
CA ILE A 311 0.01 5.41 -23.20
C ILE A 311 -0.16 6.81 -22.59
N TRP A 312 0.37 7.85 -23.24
CA TRP A 312 0.30 9.21 -22.74
C TRP A 312 -1.11 9.82 -22.79
N GLU A 313 -1.87 9.52 -23.86
CA GLU A 313 -3.29 9.92 -23.92
C GLU A 313 -4.08 9.28 -22.77
N LEU A 314 -3.87 7.99 -22.50
CA LEU A 314 -4.51 7.32 -21.39
C LEU A 314 -4.05 7.90 -20.04
N ALA A 315 -2.76 8.19 -19.87
CA ALA A 315 -2.22 8.76 -18.64
C ALA A 315 -2.81 10.16 -18.35
N ARG A 316 -3.00 10.99 -19.38
CA ARG A 316 -3.70 12.30 -19.24
C ARG A 316 -5.17 12.12 -18.88
N GLU A 317 -5.87 11.18 -19.52
CA GLU A 317 -7.26 10.87 -19.17
C GLU A 317 -7.39 10.37 -17.72
N VAL A 318 -6.49 9.50 -17.26
CA VAL A 318 -6.43 9.04 -15.86
C VAL A 318 -6.25 10.24 -14.93
N LYS A 319 -5.27 11.12 -15.20
CA LYS A 319 -5.02 12.30 -14.38
C LYS A 319 -6.28 13.18 -14.26
N GLN A 320 -6.93 13.50 -15.39
CA GLN A 320 -8.13 14.34 -15.40
C GLN A 320 -9.27 13.75 -14.57
N LYS A 321 -9.53 12.44 -14.73
CA LYS A 321 -10.57 11.74 -13.97
C LYS A 321 -10.27 11.69 -12.47
N LEU A 322 -9.01 11.45 -12.10
CA LEU A 322 -8.60 11.46 -10.69
C LEU A 322 -8.74 12.84 -10.06
N GLU A 323 -8.37 13.91 -10.78
CA GLU A 323 -8.55 15.30 -10.31
C GLU A 323 -10.02 15.65 -10.14
N PHE A 324 -10.87 15.24 -11.08
CA PHE A 324 -12.32 15.39 -10.97
C PHE A 324 -12.89 14.67 -9.75
N SER A 325 -12.58 13.38 -9.59
CA SER A 325 -13.06 12.57 -8.46
C SER A 325 -12.60 13.09 -7.10
N LYS A 326 -11.37 13.62 -7.01
CA LYS A 326 -10.90 14.29 -5.78
C LYS A 326 -11.75 15.50 -5.45
N LYS A 327 -12.02 16.37 -6.45
CA LYS A 327 -12.87 17.56 -6.27
C LYS A 327 -14.32 17.22 -5.94
N SER A 328 -14.84 16.09 -6.45
CA SER A 328 -16.18 15.58 -6.17
C SER A 328 -16.29 14.90 -4.80
N GLY A 329 -15.22 14.80 -4.04
CA GLY A 329 -15.18 14.18 -2.72
C GLY A 329 -15.29 12.64 -2.74
N ASP A 330 -15.01 11.99 -3.86
CA ASP A 330 -15.13 10.54 -4.00
C ASP A 330 -14.20 9.78 -3.05
N LEU A 331 -13.07 10.38 -2.64
CA LEU A 331 -12.19 9.83 -1.60
C LEU A 331 -12.95 9.57 -0.29
N PHE A 332 -13.77 10.52 0.16
CA PHE A 332 -14.53 10.38 1.39
C PHE A 332 -15.72 9.45 1.22
N LYS A 333 -16.43 9.54 0.09
CA LYS A 333 -17.53 8.63 -0.24
C LYS A 333 -17.06 7.17 -0.24
N MET A 334 -15.84 6.89 -0.74
CA MET A 334 -15.26 5.54 -0.74
C MET A 334 -15.06 5.01 0.68
N ILE A 335 -14.64 5.84 1.64
CA ILE A 335 -14.52 5.45 3.06
C ILE A 335 -15.88 5.04 3.61
N LEU A 336 -16.90 5.84 3.35
CA LEU A 336 -18.26 5.59 3.86
C LEU A 336 -18.86 4.27 3.35
N ILE A 337 -18.47 3.82 2.16
CA ILE A 337 -18.94 2.56 1.57
C ILE A 337 -17.97 1.39 1.73
N ALA A 338 -16.78 1.60 2.33
CA ALA A 338 -15.70 0.60 2.39
C ALA A 338 -16.17 -0.75 2.96
N LYS A 339 -16.91 -0.72 4.08
CA LYS A 339 -17.48 -1.93 4.68
C LYS A 339 -18.40 -2.68 3.71
N HIS A 340 -19.27 -1.99 3.00
CA HIS A 340 -20.22 -2.60 2.05
C HIS A 340 -19.50 -3.24 0.87
N LEU A 341 -18.40 -2.62 0.40
CA LEU A 341 -17.55 -3.20 -0.66
C LEU A 341 -16.84 -4.46 -0.19
N ILE A 342 -16.37 -4.49 1.05
CA ILE A 342 -15.73 -5.66 1.64
C ILE A 342 -16.75 -6.79 1.82
N ASP A 343 -17.92 -6.50 2.40
CA ASP A 343 -19.00 -7.47 2.55
C ASP A 343 -19.41 -8.05 1.17
N PHE A 344 -19.50 -7.21 0.14
CA PHE A 344 -19.76 -7.64 -1.24
C PHE A 344 -18.69 -8.60 -1.76
N CYS A 345 -17.42 -8.34 -1.50
CA CYS A 345 -16.33 -9.23 -1.93
C CYS A 345 -16.34 -10.58 -1.21
N PHE A 346 -16.78 -10.64 0.03
CA PHE A 346 -16.98 -11.91 0.74
C PHE A 346 -18.19 -12.70 0.21
N ILE A 347 -19.29 -12.01 -0.13
CA ILE A 347 -20.48 -12.65 -0.69
C ILE A 347 -20.23 -13.12 -2.13
N PHE A 348 -19.46 -12.35 -2.92
CA PHE A 348 -19.18 -12.63 -4.33
C PHE A 348 -17.67 -12.80 -4.59
N PRO A 349 -17.02 -13.82 -4.01
CA PRO A 349 -15.57 -13.95 -4.04
C PRO A 349 -14.98 -14.29 -5.41
N LYS A 350 -15.81 -14.56 -6.42
CA LYS A 350 -15.41 -14.74 -7.82
C LYS A 350 -15.38 -13.45 -8.63
N GLN A 351 -15.84 -12.32 -8.04
CA GLN A 351 -15.79 -11.03 -8.71
C GLN A 351 -14.41 -10.41 -8.59
N VAL A 352 -13.84 -10.01 -9.72
CA VAL A 352 -12.58 -9.26 -9.75
C VAL A 352 -12.88 -7.78 -9.61
N ALA A 353 -12.25 -7.12 -8.64
CA ALA A 353 -12.57 -5.74 -8.28
C ALA A 353 -12.16 -4.75 -9.38
N ALA A 354 -10.95 -4.88 -9.92
CA ALA A 354 -10.38 -3.95 -10.89
C ALA A 354 -9.51 -4.68 -11.92
N THR A 355 -9.20 -4.00 -13.03
CA THR A 355 -8.19 -4.46 -14.00
C THR A 355 -6.81 -4.42 -13.36
N VAL A 356 -6.46 -3.29 -12.74
CA VAL A 356 -5.19 -3.05 -12.04
C VAL A 356 -5.43 -2.16 -10.82
N SER A 357 -4.44 -2.13 -9.92
CA SER A 357 -4.47 -1.27 -8.75
C SER A 357 -3.10 -0.62 -8.52
N VAL A 358 -3.09 0.67 -8.10
CA VAL A 358 -1.87 1.46 -7.92
C VAL A 358 -1.90 2.18 -6.58
N SER A 359 -0.88 1.94 -5.76
CA SER A 359 -0.59 2.67 -4.54
C SER A 359 0.79 3.31 -4.66
N ASN A 360 0.85 4.62 -4.83
CA ASN A 360 2.11 5.34 -5.00
C ASN A 360 2.22 6.44 -3.95
N VAL A 361 3.11 6.24 -2.97
CA VAL A 361 3.40 7.25 -1.92
C VAL A 361 4.31 8.37 -2.41
N GLY A 362 4.85 8.26 -3.63
CA GLY A 362 5.71 9.28 -4.22
C GLY A 362 7.10 9.32 -3.59
N LYS A 363 7.66 10.53 -3.49
CA LYS A 363 8.98 10.75 -2.88
C LYS A 363 8.89 10.60 -1.37
N VAL A 364 9.65 9.64 -0.85
CA VAL A 364 9.79 9.40 0.59
C VAL A 364 10.74 10.45 1.16
N ASN A 365 10.24 11.24 2.10
CA ASN A 365 10.99 12.32 2.73
C ASN A 365 11.40 11.95 4.16
N VAL A 366 12.36 11.02 4.27
CA VAL A 366 13.01 10.63 5.52
C VAL A 366 14.52 10.76 5.37
N PRO A 367 15.29 10.94 6.48
CA PRO A 367 16.74 10.96 6.39
C PRO A 367 17.30 9.68 5.76
N ALA A 368 18.44 9.79 5.10
CA ALA A 368 19.19 8.64 4.62
C ALA A 368 20.24 8.16 5.63
N ILE A 369 20.74 9.07 6.49
CA ILE A 369 21.79 8.79 7.47
C ILE A 369 21.23 8.95 8.89
N TYR A 370 21.50 7.98 9.73
CA TYR A 370 21.14 7.90 11.14
C TYR A 370 22.38 7.48 11.94
N GLY A 371 23.31 8.44 12.16
CA GLY A 371 24.60 8.14 12.76
C GLY A 371 25.41 7.16 11.92
N GLU A 372 25.68 5.98 12.46
CA GLU A 372 26.41 4.90 11.76
C GLU A 372 25.53 4.08 10.78
N PHE A 373 24.19 4.29 10.80
CA PHE A 373 23.28 3.57 9.94
C PHE A 373 22.94 4.40 8.70
N GLU A 374 23.05 3.81 7.50
CA GLU A 374 22.61 4.40 6.26
C GLU A 374 21.40 3.62 5.72
N LEU A 375 20.26 4.29 5.63
CA LEU A 375 19.09 3.77 4.92
C LEU A 375 19.35 3.86 3.42
N GLU A 376 19.51 2.71 2.75
CA GLU A 376 19.79 2.65 1.32
C GLU A 376 18.52 2.54 0.48
N GLU A 377 17.56 1.74 0.96
CA GLU A 377 16.28 1.51 0.29
C GLU A 377 15.15 1.37 1.32
N ILE A 378 13.98 1.88 0.96
CA ILE A 378 12.76 1.69 1.73
C ILE A 378 11.57 1.53 0.81
N SER A 379 10.83 0.43 0.97
CA SER A 379 9.64 0.13 0.22
C SER A 379 8.56 -0.48 1.11
N PHE A 380 7.34 -0.54 0.61
CA PHE A 380 6.23 -1.15 1.32
C PHE A 380 5.35 -1.99 0.39
N ALA A 381 4.58 -2.89 0.98
CA ALA A 381 3.60 -3.71 0.29
C ALA A 381 2.41 -3.99 1.21
N GLY A 382 1.20 -3.90 0.70
CA GLY A 382 0.02 -4.38 1.39
C GLY A 382 -0.23 -5.86 1.06
N SER A 383 -0.40 -6.71 2.05
CA SER A 383 -0.74 -8.11 1.78
C SER A 383 -2.13 -8.24 1.15
N HIS A 384 -2.29 -9.13 0.16
CA HIS A 384 -3.42 -9.10 -0.75
C HIS A 384 -3.89 -10.53 -1.14
N ALA A 385 -4.95 -11.02 -0.52
CA ALA A 385 -5.53 -12.33 -0.86
C ALA A 385 -7.03 -12.29 -1.16
N LEU A 386 -7.79 -11.35 -0.56
CA LEU A 386 -9.24 -11.27 -0.78
C LEU A 386 -9.58 -10.86 -2.22
N TYR A 387 -8.98 -9.78 -2.71
CA TYR A 387 -9.22 -9.26 -4.07
C TYR A 387 -8.38 -10.00 -5.12
N ALA A 388 -8.54 -11.31 -5.18
CA ALA A 388 -7.83 -12.13 -6.15
C ALA A 388 -8.21 -11.82 -7.60
N GLY A 389 -7.33 -12.13 -8.54
CA GLY A 389 -7.52 -11.83 -9.97
C GLY A 389 -7.18 -10.38 -10.36
N VAL A 390 -6.72 -9.57 -9.41
CA VAL A 390 -6.10 -8.26 -9.62
C VAL A 390 -4.73 -8.25 -8.95
N PHE A 391 -3.79 -7.48 -9.45
CA PHE A 391 -2.53 -7.19 -8.76
C PHE A 391 -2.44 -5.71 -8.40
N VAL A 392 -1.65 -5.43 -7.39
CA VAL A 392 -1.41 -4.06 -6.89
C VAL A 392 0.06 -3.73 -7.06
N ILE A 393 0.37 -2.56 -7.61
CA ILE A 393 1.72 -2.02 -7.53
C ILE A 393 1.81 -1.05 -6.36
N HIS A 394 2.77 -1.28 -5.47
CA HIS A 394 3.15 -0.32 -4.44
C HIS A 394 4.45 0.35 -4.87
N ALA A 395 4.40 1.67 -5.04
CA ALA A 395 5.53 2.46 -5.51
C ALA A 395 5.98 3.46 -4.45
N SER A 396 7.30 3.57 -4.27
CA SER A 396 7.96 4.58 -3.45
C SER A 396 9.22 5.07 -4.15
N THR A 397 9.60 6.33 -3.93
CA THR A 397 10.86 6.88 -4.47
C THR A 397 11.74 7.37 -3.33
N PHE A 398 12.89 6.75 -3.14
CA PHE A 398 13.85 7.11 -2.11
C PHE A 398 15.26 7.24 -2.70
N LYS A 399 16.03 8.23 -2.28
CA LYS A 399 17.38 8.56 -2.83
C LYS A 399 17.41 8.61 -4.37
N GLY A 400 16.30 9.06 -4.99
CA GLY A 400 16.16 9.13 -6.45
C GLY A 400 15.85 7.80 -7.15
N LYS A 401 15.88 6.68 -6.46
CA LYS A 401 15.49 5.36 -6.99
C LYS A 401 14.00 5.11 -6.77
N MET A 402 13.28 4.61 -7.78
CA MET A 402 11.89 4.19 -7.64
C MET A 402 11.82 2.69 -7.39
N LEU A 403 11.24 2.32 -6.26
CA LEU A 403 11.02 0.94 -5.85
C LEU A 403 9.58 0.55 -6.15
N LEU A 404 9.39 -0.60 -6.80
CA LEU A 404 8.12 -1.10 -7.32
C LEU A 404 7.88 -2.51 -6.79
N ASN A 405 6.87 -2.66 -5.93
CA ASN A 405 6.45 -3.94 -5.38
C ASN A 405 5.14 -4.36 -6.05
N PHE A 406 5.18 -5.40 -6.87
CA PHE A 406 4.02 -5.99 -7.55
C PHE A 406 3.46 -7.10 -6.68
N VAL A 407 2.32 -6.86 -6.08
CA VAL A 407 1.68 -7.79 -5.13
C VAL A 407 0.47 -8.44 -5.78
N PHE A 408 0.35 -9.75 -5.67
CA PHE A 408 -0.72 -10.54 -6.25
C PHE A 408 -1.05 -11.78 -5.42
N SER A 409 -2.18 -12.41 -5.72
CA SER A 409 -2.66 -13.60 -5.00
C SER A 409 -2.47 -14.86 -5.81
N GLN A 410 -1.76 -15.85 -5.26
CA GLN A 410 -1.63 -17.21 -5.82
C GLN A 410 -2.65 -18.16 -5.20
N PRO A 411 -3.13 -19.17 -5.93
CA PRO A 411 -2.94 -19.45 -7.36
C PRO A 411 -3.90 -18.68 -8.28
N SER A 412 -4.51 -17.59 -7.79
CA SER A 412 -5.47 -16.81 -8.57
C SER A 412 -4.82 -16.15 -9.78
N ILE A 413 -3.59 -15.67 -9.63
CA ILE A 413 -2.71 -15.29 -10.72
C ILE A 413 -1.49 -16.23 -10.65
N ASP A 414 -1.13 -16.81 -11.78
CA ASP A 414 0.04 -17.69 -11.87
C ASP A 414 1.34 -16.88 -11.76
N GLN A 415 2.39 -17.47 -11.14
CA GLN A 415 3.68 -16.81 -10.95
C GLN A 415 4.34 -16.43 -12.28
N ASN A 416 4.41 -17.37 -13.22
CA ASN A 416 5.04 -17.14 -14.51
C ASN A 416 4.28 -16.08 -15.32
N ASP A 417 2.94 -16.11 -15.24
CA ASP A 417 2.09 -15.11 -15.85
C ASP A 417 2.34 -13.72 -15.28
N MET A 418 2.54 -13.62 -13.96
CA MET A 418 2.83 -12.35 -13.31
C MET A 418 4.23 -11.86 -13.65
N GLU A 419 5.24 -12.74 -13.70
CA GLU A 419 6.61 -12.38 -14.14
C GLU A 419 6.60 -11.81 -15.57
N ILE A 420 5.86 -12.42 -16.49
CA ILE A 420 5.72 -11.90 -17.85
C ILE A 420 5.08 -10.51 -17.85
N ILE A 421 4.02 -10.31 -17.05
CA ILE A 421 3.35 -9.01 -16.93
C ILE A 421 4.32 -7.96 -16.39
N VAL A 422 5.05 -8.27 -15.32
CA VAL A 422 6.00 -7.36 -14.68
C VAL A 422 7.13 -7.00 -15.66
N ASN A 423 7.70 -7.99 -16.36
CA ASN A 423 8.77 -7.74 -17.32
C ASN A 423 8.28 -6.86 -18.49
N ASN A 424 7.06 -7.04 -18.97
CA ASN A 424 6.47 -6.16 -19.99
C ASN A 424 6.24 -4.73 -19.45
N ILE A 425 5.78 -4.58 -18.20
CA ILE A 425 5.62 -3.26 -17.56
C ILE A 425 6.98 -2.56 -17.47
N MET A 426 8.02 -3.28 -17.02
CA MET A 426 9.37 -2.73 -16.93
C MET A 426 9.93 -2.35 -18.30
N SER A 427 9.69 -3.17 -19.34
CA SER A 427 10.07 -2.85 -20.72
C SER A 427 9.39 -1.56 -21.20
N TYR A 428 8.08 -1.40 -20.99
CA TYR A 428 7.40 -0.15 -21.36
C TYR A 428 7.97 1.07 -20.65
N ILE A 429 8.26 0.97 -19.35
CA ILE A 429 8.88 2.08 -18.60
C ILE A 429 10.28 2.37 -19.16
N PHE A 430 11.06 1.33 -19.48
CA PHE A 430 12.38 1.48 -20.08
C PHE A 430 12.31 2.13 -21.46
N ASP A 431 11.39 1.69 -22.32
CA ASP A 431 11.16 2.27 -23.64
C ASP A 431 10.76 3.74 -23.55
N ILE A 432 9.85 4.09 -22.63
CA ILE A 432 9.48 5.48 -22.32
C ILE A 432 10.70 6.31 -21.94
N CYS A 433 11.64 5.75 -21.17
CA CYS A 433 12.83 6.49 -20.70
C CYS A 433 13.91 6.66 -21.76
N ASN A 434 13.99 5.79 -22.78
CA ASN A 434 15.10 5.73 -23.73
C ASN A 434 14.72 6.06 -25.18
N LEU A 435 13.41 6.01 -25.53
CA LEU A 435 12.97 6.34 -26.89
C LEU A 435 12.80 7.85 -27.06
N ASN A 436 13.28 8.39 -28.19
CA ASN A 436 12.93 9.75 -28.62
C ASN A 436 11.43 9.83 -28.91
N ARG A 437 10.84 11.04 -28.79
CA ARG A 437 9.40 11.37 -28.80
C ARG A 437 8.54 10.73 -29.93
N ASP A 438 9.17 10.17 -30.96
CA ASP A 438 8.47 9.69 -32.17
C ASP A 438 8.05 8.21 -32.13
N CYS A 439 8.49 7.43 -31.16
CA CYS A 439 8.00 6.07 -30.95
C CYS A 439 6.72 6.10 -30.12
N LEU A 440 5.59 6.27 -30.77
CA LEU A 440 4.26 6.10 -30.19
C LEU A 440 4.09 4.65 -29.72
N LEU A 441 4.15 4.43 -28.39
CA LEU A 441 3.70 3.19 -27.79
C LEU A 441 2.18 3.15 -27.94
N THR A 442 1.72 2.74 -29.13
CA THR A 442 0.31 2.61 -29.47
C THR A 442 -0.18 1.19 -29.20
N PHE A 443 -1.49 1.05 -29.07
CA PHE A 443 -2.17 -0.22 -29.02
C PHE A 443 -2.44 -0.69 -30.46
N ASP A 444 -1.54 -1.53 -30.99
CA ASP A 444 -1.71 -2.22 -32.29
C ASP A 444 -2.50 -3.52 -32.16
#